data_8ae5280fb017d46e3aac6490f204968e
#
_entry.id   8ae5280fb017d46e3aac6490f204968e
#
_cell.length_a   1.000
_cell.length_b   1.000
_cell.length_c   1.000
_cell.angle_alpha   90.00
_cell.angle_beta   90.00
_cell.angle_gamma   90.00
#
_symmetry.space_group_name_H-M   'P 1'
#
loop_
_entity.id
_entity.type
_entity.pdbx_description
1 polymer ?
#
loop_
_entity_poly.entity_id
_entity_poly.type
_entity_poly.pdbx_seq_one_letter_code
_entity_poly.pdbx_strand_id
1 'polypeptide(L)'
;MKRKAILLVGILVTLMLVTGCSTRKNTAGTRFYHALTTRYNVYFNGNEAYKAGLQAQQQGNKDNYMEMLPLYPIGNKETTGIGTSDYERAIEKAQKAIRQHSIKRRPIRKPGRAYTDEYKKWLARREFNPFINRAWMLLGKAQYQKGDFPEAAATFSYIARLYDGQTLSLIHISEP
;
A
#
# COMPACT_ATOMS: atom_id res chain seq x y z
N MET A 1 -45.97 14.78 -12.61
CA MET A 1 -45.12 15.50 -11.66
C MET A 1 -44.18 14.56 -10.86
N LYS A 2 -44.66 13.45 -10.29
CA LYS A 2 -43.84 12.50 -9.48
C LYS A 2 -42.61 11.90 -10.20
N ARG A 3 -42.76 11.51 -11.50
CA ARG A 3 -41.64 10.95 -12.28
C ARG A 3 -40.49 11.95 -12.52
N LYS A 4 -40.80 13.23 -12.76
CA LYS A 4 -39.78 14.29 -12.92
C LYS A 4 -39.03 14.58 -11.60
N ALA A 5 -39.77 14.54 -10.47
CA ALA A 5 -39.15 14.68 -9.14
C ALA A 5 -38.20 13.53 -8.80
N ILE A 6 -38.54 12.28 -9.11
CA ILE A 6 -37.70 11.10 -8.91
C ILE A 6 -36.42 11.18 -9.77
N LEU A 7 -36.53 11.61 -11.03
CA LEU A 7 -35.40 11.84 -11.91
C LEU A 7 -34.45 12.93 -11.38
N LEU A 8 -34.98 14.04 -10.90
CA LEU A 8 -34.19 15.12 -10.30
C LEU A 8 -33.47 14.68 -9.03
N VAL A 9 -34.13 13.92 -8.16
CA VAL A 9 -33.51 13.36 -6.97
C VAL A 9 -32.41 12.35 -7.34
N GLY A 10 -32.63 11.49 -8.34
CA GLY A 10 -31.61 10.55 -8.86
C GLY A 10 -30.39 11.28 -9.40
N ILE A 11 -30.57 12.33 -10.19
CA ILE A 11 -29.45 13.16 -10.71
C ILE A 11 -28.72 13.87 -9.58
N LEU A 12 -29.43 14.40 -8.59
CA LEU A 12 -28.82 15.07 -7.43
C LEU A 12 -27.97 14.10 -6.59
N VAL A 13 -28.46 12.88 -6.37
CA VAL A 13 -27.74 11.82 -5.64
C VAL A 13 -26.49 11.38 -6.43
N THR A 14 -26.60 11.20 -7.74
CA THR A 14 -25.42 10.84 -8.58
C THR A 14 -24.40 11.98 -8.62
N LEU A 15 -24.80 13.23 -8.67
CA LEU A 15 -23.90 14.39 -8.59
C LEU A 15 -23.15 14.45 -7.23
N MET A 16 -23.84 14.15 -6.13
CA MET A 16 -23.23 14.10 -4.80
C MET A 16 -22.20 12.98 -4.66
N LEU A 17 -22.37 11.85 -5.35
CA LEU A 17 -21.44 10.72 -5.31
C LEU A 17 -20.11 11.00 -6.05
N VAL A 18 -20.10 11.89 -7.04
CA VAL A 18 -18.90 12.20 -7.86
C VAL A 18 -17.92 13.15 -7.16
N THR A 19 -18.35 13.94 -6.18
CA THR A 19 -17.54 15.02 -5.59
C THR A 19 -16.62 14.60 -4.43
N GLY A 20 -16.64 13.33 -4.00
CA GLY A 20 -16.05 12.87 -2.74
C GLY A 20 -14.62 12.35 -2.77
N CYS A 21 -14.05 12.03 -3.93
CA CYS A 21 -12.89 11.13 -4.03
C CYS A 21 -11.53 11.83 -4.26
N SER A 22 -11.30 13.03 -3.74
CA SER A 22 -10.03 13.73 -3.94
C SER A 22 -9.06 13.54 -2.78
N THR A 23 -7.85 13.04 -3.04
CA THR A 23 -6.73 13.00 -2.07
C THR A 23 -6.26 14.39 -1.63
N ARG A 24 -6.70 15.44 -2.32
CA ARG A 24 -6.42 16.85 -1.97
C ARG A 24 -7.17 17.31 -0.70
N LYS A 25 -8.23 16.60 -0.30
CA LYS A 25 -8.98 16.88 0.93
C LYS A 25 -8.68 15.83 1.98
N ASN A 26 -8.38 16.24 3.22
CA ASN A 26 -8.19 15.31 4.34
C ASN A 26 -9.38 15.41 5.30
N THR A 27 -10.46 14.73 4.95
CA THR A 27 -11.68 14.59 5.75
C THR A 27 -11.82 13.14 6.25
N ALA A 28 -12.70 12.87 7.21
CA ALA A 28 -12.97 11.51 7.68
C ALA A 28 -13.47 10.62 6.53
N GLY A 29 -14.36 11.14 5.68
CA GLY A 29 -14.90 10.40 4.53
C GLY A 29 -13.83 10.08 3.49
N THR A 30 -12.96 11.04 3.13
CA THR A 30 -11.87 10.77 2.17
C THR A 30 -10.88 9.76 2.72
N ARG A 31 -10.51 9.84 4.01
CA ARG A 31 -9.64 8.83 4.65
C ARG A 31 -10.27 7.45 4.62
N PHE A 32 -11.55 7.33 4.96
CA PHE A 32 -12.26 6.06 4.93
C PHE A 32 -12.30 5.46 3.52
N TYR A 33 -12.71 6.24 2.53
CA TYR A 33 -12.76 5.79 1.13
C TYR A 33 -11.40 5.31 0.62
N HIS A 34 -10.36 6.13 0.81
CA HIS A 34 -9.03 5.77 0.33
C HIS A 34 -8.44 4.58 1.12
N ALA A 35 -8.71 4.48 2.43
CA ALA A 35 -8.30 3.33 3.23
C ALA A 35 -8.97 2.04 2.74
N LEU A 36 -10.30 2.07 2.53
CA LEU A 36 -11.07 0.93 2.06
C LEU A 36 -10.59 0.46 0.68
N THR A 37 -10.47 1.39 -0.27
CA THR A 37 -10.04 1.09 -1.65
C THR A 37 -8.60 0.58 -1.67
N THR A 38 -7.71 1.19 -0.89
CA THR A 38 -6.32 0.70 -0.78
C THR A 38 -6.29 -0.73 -0.26
N ARG A 39 -7.00 -1.02 0.83
CA ARG A 39 -6.98 -2.33 1.48
C ARG A 39 -7.53 -3.43 0.58
N TYR A 40 -8.77 -3.26 0.13
CA TYR A 40 -9.55 -4.35 -0.48
C TYR A 40 -9.40 -4.47 -2.00
N ASN A 41 -8.93 -3.42 -2.67
CA ASN A 41 -8.75 -3.48 -4.11
C ASN A 41 -7.26 -3.53 -4.47
N VAL A 42 -6.53 -2.48 -4.18
CA VAL A 42 -5.17 -2.32 -4.74
C VAL A 42 -4.14 -3.16 -4.00
N TYR A 43 -4.12 -3.05 -2.66
CA TYR A 43 -3.18 -3.81 -1.83
C TYR A 43 -3.46 -5.31 -1.87
N PHE A 44 -4.72 -5.72 -1.74
CA PHE A 44 -5.11 -7.13 -1.79
C PHE A 44 -4.63 -7.78 -3.09
N ASN A 45 -4.96 -7.19 -4.25
CA ASN A 45 -4.54 -7.73 -5.54
C ASN A 45 -3.01 -7.73 -5.72
N GLY A 46 -2.32 -6.73 -5.17
CA GLY A 46 -0.86 -6.69 -5.19
C GLY A 46 -0.23 -7.76 -4.30
N ASN A 47 -0.81 -8.00 -3.12
CA ASN A 47 -0.34 -9.03 -2.20
C ASN A 47 -0.57 -10.44 -2.74
N GLU A 48 -1.70 -10.69 -3.39
CA GLU A 48 -1.96 -11.97 -4.06
C GLU A 48 -0.96 -12.22 -5.21
N ALA A 49 -0.67 -11.19 -6.02
CA ALA A 49 0.38 -11.30 -7.05
C ALA A 49 1.75 -11.60 -6.41
N TYR A 50 2.11 -10.91 -5.32
CA TYR A 50 3.35 -11.18 -4.59
C TYR A 50 3.45 -12.62 -4.08
N LYS A 51 2.35 -13.15 -3.51
CA LYS A 51 2.28 -14.56 -3.06
C LYS A 51 2.42 -15.54 -4.22
N ALA A 52 1.77 -15.27 -5.35
CA ALA A 52 1.90 -16.07 -6.57
C ALA A 52 3.35 -16.13 -7.06
N GLY A 53 4.05 -14.99 -7.07
CA GLY A 53 5.48 -14.92 -7.38
C GLY A 53 6.35 -15.74 -6.43
N LEU A 54 6.09 -15.66 -5.10
CA LEU A 54 6.79 -16.49 -4.12
C LEU A 54 6.54 -17.98 -4.33
N GLN A 55 5.30 -18.35 -4.58
CA GLN A 55 4.94 -19.75 -4.84
C GLN A 55 5.61 -20.28 -6.11
N ALA A 56 5.60 -19.49 -7.18
CA ALA A 56 6.28 -19.83 -8.43
C ALA A 56 7.79 -20.02 -8.21
N GLN A 57 8.42 -19.12 -7.43
CA GLN A 57 9.83 -19.20 -7.09
C GLN A 57 10.15 -20.43 -6.25
N GLN A 58 9.33 -20.77 -5.25
CA GLN A 58 9.50 -21.97 -4.43
C GLN A 58 9.33 -23.27 -5.23
N GLN A 59 8.36 -23.31 -6.15
CA GLN A 59 8.12 -24.48 -7.00
C GLN A 59 9.16 -24.62 -8.12
N GLY A 60 9.66 -23.51 -8.63
CA GLY A 60 10.63 -23.50 -9.71
C GLY A 60 12.10 -23.62 -9.24
N ASN A 61 12.36 -23.43 -7.94
CA ASN A 61 13.70 -23.59 -7.38
C ASN A 61 14.09 -25.07 -7.41
N LYS A 62 15.21 -25.37 -8.08
CA LYS A 62 15.82 -26.70 -8.07
C LYS A 62 17.17 -26.60 -7.38
N ASP A 63 17.30 -27.26 -6.23
CA ASP A 63 18.52 -27.29 -5.48
C ASP A 63 19.58 -28.13 -6.22
N ASN A 64 20.74 -27.54 -6.46
CA ASN A 64 21.91 -28.24 -6.98
C ASN A 64 22.76 -28.76 -5.81
N TYR A 65 22.56 -30.01 -5.43
CA TYR A 65 23.27 -30.63 -4.33
C TYR A 65 24.80 -30.89 -4.59
N MET A 66 25.28 -30.59 -5.79
CA MET A 66 26.71 -30.63 -6.14
C MET A 66 27.45 -29.36 -5.76
N GLU A 67 26.73 -28.29 -5.41
CA GLU A 67 27.27 -27.01 -4.99
C GLU A 67 26.80 -26.63 -3.59
N MET A 68 27.41 -25.59 -2.99
CA MET A 68 26.93 -25.05 -1.72
C MET A 68 25.52 -24.45 -1.90
N LEU A 69 24.54 -25.00 -1.20
CA LEU A 69 23.17 -24.52 -1.28
C LEU A 69 23.07 -23.11 -0.72
N PRO A 70 22.44 -22.17 -1.47
CA PRO A 70 22.22 -20.83 -0.96
C PRO A 70 21.19 -20.85 0.18
N LEU A 71 21.42 -20.06 1.22
CA LEU A 71 20.50 -19.94 2.35
C LEU A 71 19.14 -19.39 1.93
N TYR A 72 19.11 -18.56 0.89
CA TYR A 72 17.89 -17.99 0.30
C TYR A 72 17.89 -18.18 -1.20
N PRO A 73 16.74 -18.51 -1.81
CA PRO A 73 16.64 -18.69 -3.27
C PRO A 73 16.80 -17.38 -4.06
N ILE A 74 16.75 -16.22 -3.38
CA ILE A 74 16.81 -14.90 -3.99
C ILE A 74 18.22 -14.60 -4.47
N GLY A 75 18.36 -14.14 -5.73
CA GLY A 75 19.64 -13.77 -6.31
C GLY A 75 20.47 -14.96 -6.82
N ASN A 76 19.93 -16.16 -6.75
CA ASN A 76 20.53 -17.34 -7.38
C ASN A 76 20.27 -17.30 -8.90
N LYS A 77 21.27 -17.74 -9.69
CA LYS A 77 21.16 -17.79 -11.15
C LYS A 77 19.99 -18.65 -11.63
N GLU A 78 19.70 -19.71 -10.90
CA GLU A 78 18.66 -20.69 -11.25
C GLU A 78 17.25 -20.17 -10.97
N THR A 79 17.09 -19.28 -9.99
CA THR A 79 15.81 -18.67 -9.63
C THR A 79 15.58 -17.30 -10.25
N THR A 80 16.62 -16.71 -10.86
CA THR A 80 16.52 -15.42 -11.54
C THR A 80 15.51 -15.55 -12.69
N GLY A 81 14.50 -14.67 -12.66
CA GLY A 81 13.42 -14.65 -13.66
C GLY A 81 12.16 -15.42 -13.28
N ILE A 82 12.22 -16.35 -12.30
CA ILE A 82 11.02 -17.06 -11.84
C ILE A 82 10.11 -16.10 -11.06
N GLY A 83 8.84 -16.04 -11.43
CA GLY A 83 7.85 -15.18 -10.77
C GLY A 83 7.99 -13.69 -11.08
N THR A 84 8.87 -13.28 -12.00
CA THR A 84 9.13 -11.86 -12.32
C THR A 84 7.86 -11.11 -12.72
N SER A 85 7.01 -11.71 -13.56
CA SER A 85 5.74 -11.10 -14.00
C SER A 85 4.79 -10.82 -12.82
N ASP A 86 4.76 -11.72 -11.84
CA ASP A 86 3.93 -11.59 -10.66
C ASP A 86 4.48 -10.51 -9.70
N TYR A 87 5.81 -10.46 -9.53
CA TYR A 87 6.45 -9.40 -8.78
C TYR A 87 6.27 -8.03 -9.44
N GLU A 88 6.38 -7.92 -10.77
CA GLU A 88 6.10 -6.68 -11.50
C GLU A 88 4.66 -6.23 -11.32
N ARG A 89 3.71 -7.16 -11.37
CA ARG A 89 2.31 -6.88 -11.09
C ARG A 89 2.09 -6.39 -9.64
N ALA A 90 2.77 -7.00 -8.67
CA ALA A 90 2.74 -6.55 -7.28
C ALA A 90 3.32 -5.13 -7.13
N ILE A 91 4.45 -4.85 -7.78
CA ILE A 91 5.09 -3.52 -7.82
C ILE A 91 4.13 -2.48 -8.42
N GLU A 92 3.53 -2.78 -9.57
CA GLU A 92 2.56 -1.89 -10.23
C GLU A 92 1.37 -1.55 -9.31
N LYS A 93 0.79 -2.57 -8.66
CA LYS A 93 -0.32 -2.36 -7.72
C LYS A 93 0.09 -1.55 -6.50
N ALA A 94 1.25 -1.84 -5.91
CA ALA A 94 1.78 -1.09 -4.78
C ALA A 94 2.03 0.39 -5.15
N GLN A 95 2.67 0.66 -6.29
CA GLN A 95 2.87 2.02 -6.81
C GLN A 95 1.55 2.72 -7.11
N LYS A 96 0.56 2.02 -7.66
CA LYS A 96 -0.78 2.56 -7.90
C LYS A 96 -1.45 2.97 -6.58
N ALA A 97 -1.36 2.13 -5.54
CA ALA A 97 -1.89 2.45 -4.21
C ALA A 97 -1.26 3.74 -3.67
N ILE A 98 0.07 3.83 -3.70
CA ILE A 98 0.82 4.99 -3.20
C ILE A 98 0.46 6.25 -3.99
N ARG A 99 0.44 6.18 -5.32
CA ARG A 99 0.17 7.32 -6.19
C ARG A 99 -1.26 7.84 -6.08
N GLN A 100 -2.25 6.94 -6.01
CA GLN A 100 -3.67 7.30 -6.09
C GLN A 100 -4.36 7.48 -4.75
N HIS A 101 -3.82 6.88 -3.66
CA HIS A 101 -4.52 6.84 -2.38
C HIS A 101 -3.72 7.42 -1.20
N SER A 102 -2.52 7.96 -1.43
CA SER A 102 -1.75 8.67 -0.41
C SER A 102 -2.42 10.01 -0.07
N ILE A 103 -2.62 10.27 1.22
CA ILE A 103 -3.20 11.51 1.75
C ILE A 103 -2.14 12.21 2.60
N LYS A 104 -1.39 13.13 1.97
CA LYS A 104 -0.30 13.88 2.62
C LYS A 104 -0.75 15.21 3.21
N ARG A 105 -1.92 15.72 2.79
CA ARG A 105 -2.43 17.00 3.28
C ARG A 105 -2.84 16.90 4.74
N ARG A 106 -2.40 17.86 5.56
CA ARG A 106 -2.81 17.93 6.96
C ARG A 106 -4.31 18.21 7.08
N PRO A 107 -5.01 17.55 8.01
CA PRO A 107 -6.42 17.82 8.26
C PRO A 107 -6.61 19.20 8.89
N ILE A 108 -7.74 19.80 8.65
CA ILE A 108 -8.13 21.06 9.30
C ILE A 108 -8.39 20.77 10.78
N ARG A 109 -7.76 21.55 11.65
CA ARG A 109 -8.00 21.46 13.11
C ARG A 109 -9.46 21.80 13.42
N LYS A 110 -10.15 20.92 14.15
CA LYS A 110 -11.51 21.19 14.59
C LYS A 110 -11.47 22.18 15.76
N PRO A 111 -12.21 23.31 15.68
CA PRO A 111 -12.39 24.20 16.82
C PRO A 111 -13.02 23.44 18.00
N GLY A 112 -12.60 23.73 19.24
CA GLY A 112 -13.15 23.09 20.45
C GLY A 112 -12.63 21.70 20.80
N ARG A 113 -11.86 21.04 19.91
CA ARG A 113 -11.25 19.75 20.24
C ARG A 113 -10.03 19.93 21.16
N ALA A 114 -10.00 19.20 22.28
CA ALA A 114 -8.86 19.19 23.18
C ALA A 114 -7.55 18.88 22.44
N TYR A 115 -6.51 19.66 22.70
CA TYR A 115 -5.20 19.53 22.03
C TYR A 115 -4.30 18.57 22.81
N THR A 116 -4.73 17.31 22.89
CA THR A 116 -3.98 16.23 23.56
C THR A 116 -2.69 15.90 22.81
N ASP A 117 -1.70 15.31 23.50
CA ASP A 117 -0.43 14.92 22.86
C ASP A 117 -0.62 13.85 21.77
N GLU A 118 -1.58 12.96 21.93
CA GLU A 118 -1.96 12.00 20.88
C GLU A 118 -2.50 12.72 19.65
N TYR A 119 -3.33 13.74 19.82
CA TYR A 119 -3.86 14.52 18.72
C TYR A 119 -2.76 15.33 18.02
N LYS A 120 -1.79 15.88 18.76
CA LYS A 120 -0.59 16.54 18.20
C LYS A 120 0.23 15.55 17.36
N LYS A 121 0.54 14.36 17.92
CA LYS A 121 1.24 13.28 17.20
C LYS A 121 0.51 12.87 15.93
N TRP A 122 -0.82 12.73 16.00
CA TRP A 122 -1.62 12.42 14.84
C TRP A 122 -1.57 13.52 13.76
N LEU A 123 -1.66 14.80 14.14
CA LEU A 123 -1.54 15.94 13.22
C LEU A 123 -0.13 16.07 12.60
N ALA A 124 0.89 15.60 13.28
CA ALA A 124 2.27 15.63 12.82
C ALA A 124 2.60 14.54 11.78
N ARG A 125 1.70 13.57 11.57
CA ARG A 125 1.90 12.51 10.58
C ARG A 125 2.09 13.08 9.17
N ARG A 126 2.94 12.42 8.39
CA ARG A 126 3.17 12.74 6.98
C ARG A 126 2.19 12.05 6.03
N GLU A 127 1.53 10.98 6.52
CA GLU A 127 0.57 10.18 5.77
C GLU A 127 -0.65 9.88 6.65
N PHE A 128 -1.85 10.05 6.07
CA PHE A 128 -3.12 9.89 6.79
C PHE A 128 -3.95 8.71 6.31
N ASN A 129 -3.54 8.03 5.23
CA ASN A 129 -4.13 6.75 4.87
C ASN A 129 -3.37 5.63 5.60
N PRO A 130 -4.03 4.87 6.50
CA PRO A 130 -3.37 3.88 7.36
C PRO A 130 -2.81 2.68 6.60
N PHE A 131 -3.23 2.44 5.34
CA PHE A 131 -2.79 1.28 4.55
C PHE A 131 -1.65 1.59 3.57
N ILE A 132 -1.23 2.84 3.44
CA ILE A 132 -0.13 3.20 2.53
C ILE A 132 1.22 2.65 3.02
N ASN A 133 1.42 2.52 4.33
CA ASN A 133 2.60 1.88 4.88
C ASN A 133 2.76 0.44 4.39
N ARG A 134 1.65 -0.33 4.36
CA ARG A 134 1.65 -1.71 3.84
C ARG A 134 1.93 -1.75 2.34
N ALA A 135 1.41 -0.80 1.58
CA ALA A 135 1.70 -0.69 0.14
C ALA A 135 3.19 -0.39 -0.11
N TRP A 136 3.81 0.47 0.70
CA TRP A 136 5.26 0.72 0.64
C TRP A 136 6.08 -0.53 0.99
N MET A 137 5.68 -1.26 2.05
CA MET A 137 6.34 -2.52 2.41
C MET A 137 6.20 -3.58 1.33
N LEU A 138 5.01 -3.70 0.71
CA LEU A 138 4.78 -4.61 -0.41
C LEU A 138 5.67 -4.25 -1.60
N LEU A 139 5.81 -2.96 -1.91
CA LEU A 139 6.70 -2.47 -2.97
C LEU A 139 8.14 -2.92 -2.73
N GLY A 140 8.70 -2.63 -1.54
CA GLY A 140 10.07 -3.02 -1.21
C GLY A 140 10.29 -4.54 -1.21
N LYS A 141 9.34 -5.30 -0.65
CA LYS A 141 9.39 -6.77 -0.67
C LYS A 141 9.37 -7.33 -2.10
N ALA A 142 8.50 -6.81 -2.97
CA ALA A 142 8.39 -7.27 -4.35
C ALA A 142 9.64 -6.92 -5.18
N GLN A 143 10.19 -5.72 -5.01
CA GLN A 143 11.47 -5.33 -5.62
C GLN A 143 12.62 -6.23 -5.16
N TYR A 144 12.68 -6.53 -3.86
CA TYR A 144 13.71 -7.41 -3.30
C TYR A 144 13.61 -8.83 -3.86
N GLN A 145 12.41 -9.41 -3.90
CA GLN A 145 12.20 -10.76 -4.43
C GLN A 145 12.46 -10.85 -5.94
N LYS A 146 12.18 -9.77 -6.68
CA LYS A 146 12.51 -9.68 -8.10
C LYS A 146 14.02 -9.62 -8.37
N GLY A 147 14.82 -9.19 -7.37
CA GLY A 147 16.26 -8.98 -7.49
C GLY A 147 16.66 -7.53 -7.76
N ASP A 148 15.72 -6.59 -7.74
CA ASP A 148 15.97 -5.16 -7.88
C ASP A 148 16.46 -4.59 -6.53
N PHE A 149 17.64 -5.02 -6.06
CA PHE A 149 18.15 -4.69 -4.73
C PHE A 149 18.38 -3.19 -4.48
N PRO A 150 18.93 -2.40 -5.43
CA PRO A 150 19.11 -0.96 -5.23
C PRO A 150 17.79 -0.23 -5.00
N GLU A 151 16.75 -0.55 -5.79
CA GLU A 151 15.41 0.01 -5.67
C GLU A 151 14.74 -0.41 -4.37
N ALA A 152 14.87 -1.68 -3.99
CA ALA A 152 14.37 -2.18 -2.72
C ALA A 152 15.02 -1.46 -1.54
N ALA A 153 16.35 -1.30 -1.54
CA ALA A 153 17.10 -0.59 -0.51
C ALA A 153 16.66 0.89 -0.41
N ALA A 154 16.48 1.56 -1.55
CA ALA A 154 15.97 2.93 -1.59
C ALA A 154 14.54 3.03 -1.02
N THR A 155 13.68 2.07 -1.38
CA THR A 155 12.30 1.99 -0.86
C THR A 155 12.28 1.78 0.65
N PHE A 156 13.04 0.84 1.18
CA PHE A 156 13.11 0.59 2.63
C PHE A 156 13.71 1.77 3.40
N SER A 157 14.75 2.41 2.86
CA SER A 157 15.33 3.63 3.44
C SER A 157 14.33 4.79 3.46
N TYR A 158 13.50 4.91 2.43
CA TYR A 158 12.42 5.90 2.39
C TYR A 158 11.36 5.61 3.45
N ILE A 159 10.93 4.35 3.59
CA ILE A 159 9.95 3.92 4.62
C ILE A 159 10.48 4.24 6.01
N ALA A 160 11.73 3.90 6.31
CA ALA A 160 12.36 4.16 7.60
C ALA A 160 12.29 5.65 7.95
N ARG A 161 12.62 6.53 7.01
CA ARG A 161 12.54 8.00 7.22
C ARG A 161 11.11 8.55 7.28
N LEU A 162 10.18 7.94 6.54
CA LEU A 162 8.78 8.40 6.49
C LEU A 162 8.05 8.10 7.80
N TYR A 163 8.35 6.94 8.39
CA TYR A 163 7.68 6.40 9.58
C TYR A 163 8.59 6.43 10.81
N ASP A 164 9.67 7.24 10.78
CA ASP A 164 10.54 7.45 11.93
C ASP A 164 9.73 7.88 13.16
N GLY A 165 9.95 7.21 14.29
CA GLY A 165 9.19 7.41 15.53
C GLY A 165 7.75 6.82 15.53
N GLN A 166 7.31 6.19 14.44
CA GLN A 166 6.12 5.34 14.45
C GLN A 166 6.58 3.88 14.53
N THR A 167 5.97 3.09 15.43
CA THR A 167 6.35 1.69 15.66
C THR A 167 6.17 0.83 14.39
N LEU A 168 7.16 0.86 13.51
CA LEU A 168 7.27 -0.08 12.37
C LEU A 168 7.36 -1.53 12.86
N SER A 169 7.85 -1.74 14.10
CA SER A 169 7.98 -3.05 14.71
C SER A 169 6.64 -3.78 14.90
N LEU A 170 5.54 -3.05 15.13
CA LEU A 170 4.22 -3.67 15.25
C LEU A 170 3.65 -4.17 13.91
N ILE A 171 4.18 -3.71 12.78
CA ILE A 171 3.74 -4.14 11.46
C ILE A 171 4.36 -5.50 11.10
N HIS A 172 5.52 -5.82 11.65
CA HIS A 172 6.21 -7.09 11.41
C HIS A 172 5.74 -8.22 12.34
N ILE A 173 5.22 -7.90 13.52
CA ILE A 173 4.87 -8.93 14.54
C ILE A 173 3.47 -9.49 14.33
N SER A 174 2.63 -8.82 13.55
CA SER A 174 1.21 -9.20 13.38
C SER A 174 0.89 -9.96 12.09
N GLU A 175 1.88 -10.36 11.31
CA GLU A 175 1.67 -11.25 10.16
C GLU A 175 2.23 -12.63 10.49
N PRO A 176 1.35 -13.66 10.60
CA PRO A 176 1.78 -15.07 10.61
C PRO A 176 2.30 -15.48 9.24
#